data_36f6b33f6c972006e9db60bc33c9a90c
#
_entry.id   36f6b33f6c972006e9db60bc33c9a90c
#
_cell.length_a   1.000
_cell.length_b   1.000
_cell.length_c   1.000
_cell.angle_alpha   90.00
_cell.angle_beta   90.00
_cell.angle_gamma   90.00
#
_symmetry.space_group_name_H-M   'P 1'
#
loop_
_entity.id
_entity.type
_entity.pdbx_description
1 polymer ?
#
loop_
_entity_poly.entity_id
_entity_poly.type
_entity_poly.pdbx_seq_one_letter_code
_entity_poly.pdbx_strand_id
1 'polypeptide(L)'
;MPFPKSAARMENLQRAWQWIRSNPDRTYKSHFRELYSAYATADGALLKHLKNRLDRSIFEPSDACKLFLPKPSGILRPYTLLGIEDQIVYQAMANVVAERLYPRVRSKYNRQVFGHQYAGAASLWFYRRWTEGYKA
;
A
#
# COMPACT_ATOMS: atom_id res chain seq x y z
N MET A 1 -10.27 16.36 10.68
CA MET A 1 -9.39 15.64 11.62
C MET A 1 -7.97 15.68 11.08
N PRO A 2 -6.96 16.14 11.84
CA PRO A 2 -5.61 16.24 11.31
C PRO A 2 -5.04 14.85 10.97
N PHE A 3 -4.30 14.75 9.87
CA PHE A 3 -3.67 13.51 9.44
C PHE A 3 -2.56 13.09 10.43
N PRO A 4 -2.41 11.79 10.76
CA PRO A 4 -1.42 11.34 11.73
C PRO A 4 0.01 11.69 11.28
N LYS A 5 0.75 12.46 12.09
CA LYS A 5 2.14 12.87 11.80
C LYS A 5 3.06 11.68 11.49
N SER A 6 2.86 10.54 12.16
CA SER A 6 3.64 9.32 11.90
C SER A 6 3.43 8.77 10.50
N ALA A 7 2.20 8.87 9.96
CA ALA A 7 1.89 8.41 8.61
C ALA A 7 2.42 9.39 7.54
N ALA A 8 2.48 10.70 7.84
CA ALA A 8 3.00 11.73 6.93
C ALA A 8 4.53 11.85 6.89
N ARG A 9 5.29 11.04 7.63
CA ARG A 9 6.75 11.06 7.55
C ARG A 9 7.24 10.68 6.16
N MET A 10 8.25 11.41 5.64
CA MET A 10 8.76 11.19 4.30
C MET A 10 9.22 9.74 4.09
N GLU A 11 9.93 9.16 5.05
CA GLU A 11 10.40 7.78 4.97
C GLU A 11 9.24 6.78 4.85
N ASN A 12 8.11 7.06 5.54
CA ASN A 12 6.94 6.20 5.46
C ASN A 12 6.21 6.34 4.11
N LEU A 13 6.12 7.55 3.56
CA LEU A 13 5.56 7.79 2.23
C LEU A 13 6.42 7.14 1.13
N GLN A 14 7.75 7.27 1.22
CA GLN A 14 8.69 6.62 0.30
C GLN A 14 8.56 5.10 0.35
N ARG A 15 8.49 4.52 1.56
CA ARG A 15 8.27 3.09 1.74
C ARG A 15 6.92 2.63 1.19
N ALA A 16 5.86 3.40 1.40
CA ALA A 16 4.54 3.11 0.84
C ALA A 16 4.57 3.10 -0.68
N TRP A 17 5.20 4.10 -1.29
CA TRP A 17 5.38 4.17 -2.73
C TRP A 17 6.21 3.02 -3.28
N GLN A 18 7.35 2.73 -2.66
CA GLN A 18 8.20 1.61 -3.05
C GLN A 18 7.43 0.29 -3.03
N TRP A 19 6.65 0.05 -1.99
CA TRP A 19 5.83 -1.15 -1.88
C TRP A 19 4.75 -1.21 -2.97
N ILE A 20 4.02 -0.12 -3.21
CA ILE A 20 3.02 -0.02 -4.27
C ILE A 20 3.67 -0.28 -5.63
N ARG A 21 4.80 0.34 -5.92
CA ARG A 21 5.52 0.20 -7.19
C ARG A 21 6.03 -1.22 -7.43
N SER A 22 6.49 -1.90 -6.40
CA SER A 22 7.08 -3.24 -6.48
C SER A 22 6.08 -4.37 -6.33
N ASN A 23 4.83 -4.09 -5.90
CA ASN A 23 3.81 -5.12 -5.74
C ASN A 23 3.46 -5.75 -7.11
N PRO A 24 3.59 -7.09 -7.23
CA PRO A 24 3.40 -7.80 -8.50
C PRO A 24 1.93 -8.06 -8.85
N ASP A 25 0.95 -7.38 -8.24
CA ASP A 25 -0.45 -7.54 -8.67
C ASP A 25 -0.61 -7.08 -10.13
N ARG A 26 -0.33 -8.03 -11.02
CA ARG A 26 -0.20 -7.84 -12.45
C ARG A 26 -1.53 -7.44 -13.11
N THR A 27 -2.64 -7.96 -12.60
CA THR A 27 -3.96 -7.77 -13.23
C THR A 27 -4.40 -6.32 -13.14
N TYR A 28 -4.20 -5.69 -11.99
CA TYR A 28 -4.61 -4.31 -11.76
C TYR A 28 -3.63 -3.30 -12.38
N LYS A 29 -2.33 -3.50 -12.16
CA LYS A 29 -1.30 -2.55 -12.60
C LYS A 29 -0.98 -2.64 -14.08
N SER A 30 -1.22 -3.78 -14.72
CA SER A 30 -0.98 -3.93 -16.15
C SER A 30 -1.85 -2.98 -16.99
N HIS A 31 -3.06 -2.68 -16.53
CA HIS A 31 -3.96 -1.74 -17.21
C HIS A 31 -3.56 -0.26 -17.01
N PHE A 32 -2.75 0.05 -16.00
CA PHE A 32 -2.36 1.42 -15.63
C PHE A 32 -0.85 1.60 -15.54
N ARG A 33 -0.09 0.73 -16.20
CA ARG A 33 1.38 0.70 -16.17
C ARG A 33 2.01 2.07 -16.45
N GLU A 34 1.48 2.77 -17.42
CA GLU A 34 1.99 4.08 -17.86
C GLU A 34 1.81 5.13 -16.77
N LEU A 35 0.70 5.11 -16.05
CA LEU A 35 0.45 6.01 -14.93
C LEU A 35 1.47 5.84 -13.80
N TYR A 36 1.77 4.59 -13.43
CA TYR A 36 2.80 4.31 -12.41
C TYR A 36 4.20 4.68 -12.90
N SER A 37 4.49 4.47 -14.19
CA SER A 37 5.77 4.87 -14.79
C SER A 37 5.91 6.38 -14.82
N ALA A 38 4.87 7.10 -15.22
CA ALA A 38 4.86 8.57 -15.21
C ALA A 38 5.07 9.13 -13.81
N TYR A 39 4.39 8.59 -12.79
CA TYR A 39 4.58 9.00 -11.40
C TYR A 39 6.03 8.75 -10.93
N ALA A 40 6.62 7.62 -11.32
CA ALA A 40 7.98 7.24 -10.94
C ALA A 40 9.06 8.18 -11.52
N THR A 41 8.79 8.90 -12.61
CA THR A 41 9.76 9.86 -13.19
C THR A 41 10.00 11.09 -12.32
N ALA A 42 9.03 11.43 -11.46
CA ALA A 42 9.08 12.62 -10.61
C ALA A 42 8.70 12.31 -9.15
N ASP A 43 8.82 11.06 -8.72
CA ASP A 43 8.30 10.57 -7.44
C ASP A 43 8.82 11.37 -6.23
N GLY A 44 10.10 11.78 -6.24
CA GLY A 44 10.67 12.59 -5.18
C GLY A 44 9.97 13.95 -4.99
N ALA A 45 9.67 14.66 -6.09
CA ALA A 45 8.96 15.93 -6.05
C ALA A 45 7.48 15.75 -5.68
N LEU A 46 6.84 14.73 -6.25
CA LEU A 46 5.43 14.40 -6.00
C LEU A 46 5.19 13.98 -4.55
N LEU A 47 6.07 13.15 -3.98
CA LEU A 47 5.99 12.74 -2.57
C LEU A 47 6.21 13.94 -1.63
N LYS A 48 7.11 14.87 -1.96
CA LYS A 48 7.30 16.10 -1.20
C LYS A 48 6.07 16.98 -1.24
N HIS A 49 5.44 17.11 -2.40
CA HIS A 49 4.19 17.85 -2.56
C HIS A 49 3.05 17.20 -1.77
N LEU A 50 2.90 15.87 -1.86
CA LEU A 50 1.93 15.11 -1.09
C LEU A 50 2.12 15.31 0.41
N LYS A 51 3.38 15.19 0.90
CA LYS A 51 3.71 15.45 2.31
C LYS A 51 3.28 16.82 2.76
N ASN A 52 3.55 17.87 1.97
CA ASN A 52 3.17 19.25 2.32
C ASN A 52 1.65 19.39 2.45
N ARG A 53 0.86 18.74 1.59
CA ARG A 53 -0.61 18.76 1.69
C ARG A 53 -1.11 18.00 2.93
N LEU A 54 -0.49 16.88 3.27
CA LEU A 54 -0.81 16.12 4.49
C LEU A 54 -0.49 16.92 5.76
N ASP A 55 0.69 17.58 5.81
CA ASP A 55 1.12 18.38 6.96
C ASP A 55 0.19 19.60 7.19
N ARG A 56 -0.33 20.17 6.11
CA ARG A 56 -1.26 21.30 6.15
C ARG A 56 -2.73 20.87 6.34
N SER A 57 -3.00 19.58 6.37
CA SER A 57 -4.37 19.02 6.44
C SER A 57 -5.29 19.46 5.29
N ILE A 58 -4.70 19.70 4.11
CA ILE A 58 -5.42 20.06 2.87
C ILE A 58 -5.42 18.96 1.82
N PHE A 59 -5.00 17.75 2.21
CA PHE A 59 -5.12 16.59 1.34
C PHE A 59 -6.58 16.15 1.28
N GLU A 60 -7.11 16.08 0.06
CA GLU A 60 -8.43 15.55 -0.24
C GLU A 60 -8.26 14.30 -1.11
N PRO A 61 -8.83 13.16 -0.71
CA PRO A 61 -8.82 11.96 -1.56
C PRO A 61 -9.57 12.18 -2.86
N SER A 62 -9.10 11.57 -3.92
CA SER A 62 -9.79 11.55 -5.20
C SER A 62 -10.98 10.59 -5.19
N ASP A 63 -11.92 10.78 -6.10
CA ASP A 63 -13.00 9.82 -6.30
C ASP A 63 -12.46 8.46 -6.73
N ALA A 64 -12.95 7.41 -6.09
CA ALA A 64 -12.57 6.05 -6.41
C ALA A 64 -13.41 5.49 -7.56
N CYS A 65 -12.77 4.88 -8.55
CA CYS A 65 -13.45 4.23 -9.65
C CYS A 65 -13.67 2.74 -9.35
N LYS A 66 -14.90 2.25 -9.51
CA LYS A 66 -15.22 0.84 -9.34
C LYS A 66 -15.15 0.12 -10.71
N LEU A 67 -14.34 -0.92 -10.77
CA LEU A 67 -14.14 -1.76 -11.95
C LEU A 67 -14.59 -3.19 -11.66
N PHE A 68 -15.07 -3.89 -12.68
CA PHE A 68 -15.42 -5.29 -12.60
C PHE A 68 -14.51 -6.08 -13.55
N LEU A 69 -13.61 -6.88 -13.00
CA LEU A 69 -12.68 -7.70 -13.77
C LEU A 69 -13.13 -9.18 -13.78
N PRO A 70 -13.18 -9.82 -14.94
CA PRO A 70 -13.55 -11.22 -15.04
C PRO A 70 -12.45 -12.12 -14.44
N LYS A 71 -12.87 -13.11 -13.65
CA LYS A 71 -12.00 -14.23 -13.25
C LYS A 71 -12.00 -15.29 -14.35
N PRO A 72 -11.01 -16.22 -14.36
CA PRO A 72 -11.04 -17.37 -15.24
C PRO A 72 -12.32 -18.22 -15.15
N SER A 73 -12.99 -18.17 -14.00
CA SER A 73 -14.30 -18.85 -13.77
C SER A 73 -15.51 -18.11 -14.39
N GLY A 74 -15.31 -16.96 -15.06
CA GLY A 74 -16.38 -16.12 -15.60
C GLY A 74 -17.06 -15.19 -14.57
N ILE A 75 -16.78 -15.35 -13.27
CA ILE A 75 -17.33 -14.49 -12.23
C ILE A 75 -16.63 -13.11 -12.26
N LEU A 76 -17.41 -12.04 -12.20
CA LEU A 76 -16.88 -10.67 -12.09
C LEU A 76 -16.41 -10.38 -10.67
N ARG A 77 -15.18 -9.90 -10.54
CA ARG A 77 -14.61 -9.43 -9.28
C ARG A 77 -14.63 -7.90 -9.24
N PRO A 78 -15.28 -7.29 -8.23
CA PRO A 78 -15.20 -5.85 -8.07
C PRO A 78 -13.80 -5.45 -7.60
N TYR A 79 -13.24 -4.43 -8.24
CA TYR A 79 -12.01 -3.74 -7.83
C TYR A 79 -12.32 -2.27 -7.63
N THR A 80 -11.68 -1.67 -6.66
CA THR A 80 -11.71 -0.22 -6.45
C THR A 80 -10.37 0.36 -6.89
N LEU A 81 -10.40 1.18 -7.92
CA LEU A 81 -9.25 1.91 -8.41
C LEU A 81 -9.13 3.23 -7.65
N LEU A 82 -8.03 3.38 -6.93
CA LEU A 82 -7.66 4.61 -6.23
C LEU A 82 -6.61 5.36 -7.03
N GLY A 83 -6.60 6.69 -6.92
CA GLY A 83 -5.49 7.52 -7.38
C GLY A 83 -4.16 7.09 -6.74
N ILE A 84 -3.02 7.34 -7.39
CA ILE A 84 -1.71 6.90 -6.88
C ILE A 84 -1.42 7.50 -5.50
N GLU A 85 -1.70 8.78 -5.32
CA GLU A 85 -1.48 9.44 -4.03
C GLU A 85 -2.39 8.87 -2.93
N ASP A 86 -3.66 8.53 -3.26
CA ASP A 86 -4.57 7.88 -2.32
C ASP A 86 -4.07 6.50 -1.92
N GLN A 87 -3.52 5.74 -2.86
CA GLN A 87 -2.88 4.45 -2.57
C GLN A 87 -1.68 4.62 -1.63
N ILE A 88 -0.84 5.66 -1.86
CA ILE A 88 0.32 5.96 -1.01
C ILE A 88 -0.14 6.32 0.40
N VAL A 89 -1.13 7.19 0.53
CA VAL A 89 -1.67 7.63 1.83
C VAL A 89 -2.29 6.45 2.58
N TYR A 90 -3.11 5.64 1.90
CA TYR A 90 -3.70 4.43 2.46
C TYR A 90 -2.63 3.45 2.96
N GLN A 91 -1.61 3.17 2.13
CA GLN A 91 -0.51 2.29 2.49
C GLN A 91 0.34 2.86 3.63
N ALA A 92 0.58 4.16 3.66
CA ALA A 92 1.31 4.82 4.74
C ALA A 92 0.58 4.71 6.09
N MET A 93 -0.74 4.81 6.10
CA MET A 93 -1.55 4.54 7.30
C MET A 93 -1.48 3.06 7.69
N ALA A 94 -1.62 2.15 6.73
CA ALA A 94 -1.50 0.71 6.97
C ALA A 94 -0.15 0.32 7.58
N ASN A 95 0.95 0.95 7.13
CA ASN A 95 2.29 0.74 7.70
C ASN A 95 2.32 1.09 9.19
N VAL A 96 1.80 2.24 9.58
CA VAL A 96 1.78 2.68 10.99
C VAL A 96 0.94 1.75 11.86
N VAL A 97 -0.22 1.32 11.37
CA VAL A 97 -1.09 0.37 12.09
C VAL A 97 -0.39 -0.97 12.24
N ALA A 98 0.20 -1.48 11.16
CA ALA A 98 0.92 -2.75 11.16
C ALA A 98 2.10 -2.73 12.14
N GLU A 99 2.90 -1.69 12.14
CA GLU A 99 4.04 -1.53 13.07
C GLU A 99 3.61 -1.51 14.54
N ARG A 100 2.52 -0.80 14.85
CA ARG A 100 1.99 -0.73 16.21
C ARG A 100 1.44 -2.07 16.70
N LEU A 101 0.84 -2.84 15.82
CA LEU A 101 0.24 -4.13 16.15
C LEU A 101 1.25 -5.28 16.12
N TYR A 102 2.31 -5.15 15.34
CA TYR A 102 3.28 -6.22 15.10
C TYR A 102 3.84 -6.88 16.38
N PRO A 103 4.27 -6.14 17.42
CA PRO A 103 4.77 -6.75 18.64
C PRO A 103 3.75 -7.68 19.33
N ARG A 104 2.45 -7.36 19.18
CA ARG A 104 1.35 -8.12 19.81
C ARG A 104 0.93 -9.34 18.99
N VAL A 105 1.08 -9.28 17.65
CA VAL A 105 0.55 -10.33 16.75
C VAL A 105 1.62 -11.28 16.23
N ARG A 106 2.90 -10.88 16.23
CA ARG A 106 3.99 -11.70 15.67
C ARG A 106 4.14 -13.09 16.31
N SER A 107 3.81 -13.21 17.60
CA SER A 107 3.86 -14.49 18.32
C SER A 107 2.78 -15.47 17.87
N LYS A 108 1.75 -14.98 17.18
CA LYS A 108 0.66 -15.78 16.63
C LYS A 108 0.92 -16.22 15.17
N TYR A 109 1.98 -15.68 14.55
CA TYR A 109 2.36 -16.05 13.18
C TYR A 109 2.75 -17.54 13.13
N ASN A 110 2.33 -18.22 12.08
CA ASN A 110 2.52 -19.66 11.88
C ASN A 110 1.89 -20.58 12.96
N ARG A 111 1.08 -19.99 13.86
CA ARG A 111 0.30 -20.75 14.85
C ARG A 111 -1.19 -20.52 14.69
N GLN A 112 -1.60 -19.27 14.53
CA GLN A 112 -3.00 -18.85 14.41
C GLN A 112 -3.23 -17.96 13.17
N VAL A 113 -2.17 -17.31 12.67
CA VAL A 113 -2.20 -16.43 11.50
C VAL A 113 -1.21 -16.95 10.48
N PHE A 114 -1.73 -17.46 9.37
CA PHE A 114 -0.93 -18.10 8.31
C PHE A 114 -0.81 -17.24 7.05
N GLY A 115 -1.76 -16.35 6.80
CA GLY A 115 -1.76 -15.48 5.62
C GLY A 115 -1.59 -14.00 5.96
N HIS A 116 -1.12 -13.21 4.97
CA HIS A 116 -1.01 -11.75 5.08
C HIS A 116 -0.22 -11.26 6.30
N GLN A 117 0.80 -12.00 6.68
CA GLN A 117 1.66 -11.68 7.81
C GLN A 117 2.51 -10.44 7.48
N TYR A 118 2.50 -9.43 8.35
CA TYR A 118 3.35 -8.26 8.18
C TYR A 118 4.83 -8.65 8.29
N ALA A 119 5.63 -8.22 7.32
CA ALA A 119 7.04 -8.61 7.21
C ALA A 119 7.98 -7.81 8.12
N GLY A 120 7.49 -6.73 8.74
CA GLY A 120 8.29 -5.82 9.57
C GLY A 120 8.74 -4.56 8.84
N ALA A 121 9.11 -3.53 9.62
CA ALA A 121 9.47 -2.21 9.09
C ALA A 121 10.74 -2.21 8.22
N ALA A 122 11.66 -3.12 8.46
CA ALA A 122 12.90 -3.27 7.70
C ALA A 122 12.75 -4.06 6.40
N SER A 123 11.57 -4.66 6.15
CA SER A 123 11.32 -5.44 4.94
C SER A 123 11.05 -4.56 3.73
N LEU A 124 11.54 -5.00 2.57
CA LEU A 124 11.19 -4.40 1.28
C LEU A 124 9.73 -4.64 0.88
N TRP A 125 9.06 -5.60 1.53
CA TRP A 125 7.70 -6.01 1.26
C TRP A 125 6.82 -5.77 2.47
N PHE A 126 5.56 -5.40 2.25
CA PHE A 126 4.61 -5.23 3.35
C PHE A 126 4.23 -6.57 3.99
N TYR A 127 4.02 -7.61 3.17
CA TYR A 127 3.74 -8.96 3.64
C TYR A 127 4.95 -9.88 3.49
N ARG A 128 5.06 -10.84 4.40
CA ARG A 128 5.98 -11.97 4.26
C ARG A 128 5.65 -12.77 2.99
N ARG A 129 6.63 -13.41 2.42
CA ARG A 129 6.41 -14.27 1.26
C ARG A 129 5.46 -15.40 1.63
N TRP A 130 4.62 -15.78 0.68
CA TRP A 130 3.69 -16.91 0.82
C TRP A 130 4.36 -18.19 1.33
N THR A 131 5.53 -18.51 0.81
CA THR A 131 6.33 -19.68 1.19
C THR A 131 6.78 -19.66 2.65
N GLU A 132 6.89 -18.49 3.27
CA GLU A 132 7.32 -18.33 4.66
C GLU A 132 6.17 -18.46 5.66
N GLY A 133 4.92 -18.28 5.21
CA GLY A 133 3.74 -18.33 6.05
C GLY A 133 2.89 -19.57 5.89
N TYR A 134 2.72 -20.08 4.65
CA TYR A 134 1.81 -21.17 4.33
C TYR A 134 2.45 -22.56 4.19
N LYS A 135 3.78 -22.61 3.97
CA LYS A 135 4.54 -23.85 3.80
C LYS A 135 5.48 -24.16 4.96
N ALA A 136 5.36 -23.40 6.06
CA ALA A 136 6.14 -23.71 7.26
C ALA A 136 5.52 -24.86 8.03
#